data_e6d3f1cbf399338dc8ef9f6044e9192f
#
_entry.id   e6d3f1cbf399338dc8ef9f6044e9192f
#
_cell.length_a   1.000
_cell.length_b   1.000
_cell.length_c   1.000
_cell.angle_alpha   90.00
_cell.angle_beta   90.00
_cell.angle_gamma   90.00
#
_symmetry.space_group_name_H-M   'P 1'
#
loop_
_entity.id
_entity.type
_entity.pdbx_description
1 polymer ?
#
loop_
_entity_poly.entity_id
_entity_poly.type
_entity_poly.pdbx_seq_one_letter_code
_entity_poly.pdbx_strand_id
1 'polypeptide(L)'
;MSDAAHDPLMNLSLREVDPELDAIFVKEAVRQRDHIELIASENYTYAAVREAQGSILTNKYAEGLPGKRYYAGCEFVDEAENLARNRALQLFVGSEHVNVQPHSGASANIATFTAAMSPGDSFVAMSLDQGGHLSHGASVNISGKWFKPTFYGVRAEDGLVDWDAVQRA
;
A
#
# COMPACT_ATOMS: atom_id res chain seq x y z
N MET A 1 -16.26 26.72 -22.27
CA MET A 1 -15.22 25.71 -22.05
C MET A 1 -13.94 26.49 -21.90
N SER A 2 -13.41 26.63 -20.68
CA SER A 2 -12.17 27.35 -20.43
C SER A 2 -11.02 26.56 -21.08
N ASP A 3 -10.12 27.30 -21.69
CA ASP A 3 -8.99 26.82 -22.51
C ASP A 3 -7.89 26.17 -21.63
N ALA A 4 -8.28 25.21 -20.80
CA ALA A 4 -7.34 24.47 -19.93
C ALA A 4 -6.25 23.74 -20.77
N ALA A 5 -6.50 23.52 -22.07
CA ALA A 5 -5.52 22.95 -23.00
C ALA A 5 -4.37 23.92 -23.35
N HIS A 6 -4.48 25.19 -22.96
CA HIS A 6 -3.49 26.24 -23.26
C HIS A 6 -2.83 26.84 -22.01
N ASP A 7 -3.07 26.27 -20.83
CA ASP A 7 -2.31 26.68 -19.65
C ASP A 7 -0.85 26.23 -19.83
N PRO A 8 0.11 27.17 -19.95
CA PRO A 8 1.51 26.82 -20.13
C PRO A 8 2.08 25.96 -19.00
N LEU A 9 1.51 26.02 -17.80
CA LEU A 9 1.93 25.20 -16.66
C LEU A 9 1.62 23.72 -16.82
N MET A 10 0.61 23.37 -17.63
CA MET A 10 0.19 21.96 -17.81
C MET A 10 1.26 21.06 -18.44
N ASN A 11 2.23 21.61 -19.12
CA ASN A 11 3.26 20.86 -19.84
C ASN A 11 4.67 21.08 -19.29
N LEU A 12 4.82 21.89 -18.24
CA LEU A 12 6.11 22.13 -17.62
C LEU A 12 6.51 20.93 -16.72
N SER A 13 7.79 20.63 -16.73
CA SER A 13 8.37 19.65 -15.80
C SER A 13 8.40 20.20 -14.36
N LEU A 14 8.53 19.29 -13.38
CA LEU A 14 8.72 19.71 -11.98
C LEU A 14 9.88 20.69 -11.84
N ARG A 15 10.99 20.46 -12.53
CA ARG A 15 12.17 21.35 -12.49
C ARG A 15 11.89 22.77 -12.93
N GLU A 16 10.96 22.95 -13.90
CA GLU A 16 10.58 24.26 -14.39
C GLU A 16 9.59 24.98 -13.47
N VAL A 17 8.71 24.21 -12.81
CA VAL A 17 7.66 24.76 -11.92
C VAL A 17 8.18 24.94 -10.50
N ASP A 18 8.92 23.95 -9.98
CA ASP A 18 9.44 23.90 -8.61
C ASP A 18 10.88 23.35 -8.57
N PRO A 19 11.85 24.19 -8.90
CA PRO A 19 13.26 23.78 -8.89
C PRO A 19 13.78 23.43 -7.49
N GLU A 20 13.16 23.92 -6.43
CA GLU A 20 13.56 23.59 -5.04
C GLU A 20 13.18 22.16 -4.71
N LEU A 21 11.98 21.73 -5.07
CA LEU A 21 11.53 20.34 -4.90
C LEU A 21 12.30 19.38 -5.80
N ASP A 22 12.54 19.76 -7.06
CA ASP A 22 13.37 18.95 -7.98
C ASP A 22 14.77 18.70 -7.39
N ALA A 23 15.39 19.73 -6.81
CA ALA A 23 16.69 19.60 -6.16
C ALA A 23 16.68 18.63 -4.95
N ILE A 24 15.56 18.54 -4.22
CA ILE A 24 15.39 17.58 -3.14
C ILE A 24 15.33 16.16 -3.70
N PHE A 25 14.61 15.93 -4.78
CA PHE A 25 14.54 14.61 -5.44
C PHE A 25 15.89 14.16 -5.99
N VAL A 26 16.69 15.09 -6.52
CA VAL A 26 18.07 14.79 -6.94
C VAL A 26 18.94 14.35 -5.75
N LYS A 27 18.83 15.05 -4.61
CA LYS A 27 19.56 14.66 -3.39
C LYS A 27 19.16 13.28 -2.90
N GLU A 28 17.87 12.96 -2.90
CA GLU A 28 17.35 11.65 -2.50
C GLU A 28 17.84 10.54 -3.48
N ALA A 29 17.84 10.81 -4.78
CA ALA A 29 18.37 9.86 -5.75
C ALA A 29 19.87 9.57 -5.52
N VAL A 30 20.65 10.59 -5.14
CA VAL A 30 22.06 10.41 -4.76
C VAL A 30 22.17 9.58 -3.48
N ARG A 31 21.35 9.88 -2.46
CA ARG A 31 21.33 9.11 -1.21
C ARG A 31 21.05 7.62 -1.49
N GLN A 32 20.03 7.31 -2.26
CA GLN A 32 19.66 5.93 -2.59
C GLN A 32 20.76 5.19 -3.37
N ARG A 33 21.50 5.89 -4.22
CA ARG A 33 22.64 5.30 -4.96
C ARG A 33 23.84 5.02 -4.08
N ASP A 34 24.14 5.93 -3.14
CA ASP A 34 25.39 5.97 -2.42
C ASP A 34 25.34 5.31 -1.02
N HIS A 35 24.14 4.92 -0.56
CA HIS A 35 23.93 4.29 0.74
C HIS A 35 23.34 2.90 0.58
N ILE A 36 23.75 1.99 1.46
CA ILE A 36 23.17 0.66 1.55
C ILE A 36 21.92 0.75 2.44
N GLU A 37 20.76 0.35 1.90
CA GLU A 37 19.52 0.27 2.66
C GLU A 37 19.47 -1.04 3.45
N LEU A 38 19.35 -0.92 4.79
CA LEU A 38 19.30 -2.07 5.71
C LEU A 38 17.92 -2.27 6.34
N ILE A 39 16.93 -1.48 5.97
CA ILE A 39 15.54 -1.68 6.41
C ILE A 39 14.94 -2.80 5.56
N ALA A 40 14.72 -3.97 6.16
CA ALA A 40 14.30 -5.19 5.47
C ALA A 40 12.97 -5.07 4.70
N SER A 41 12.10 -4.14 5.10
CA SER A 41 10.80 -3.87 4.43
C SER A 41 10.88 -2.88 3.27
N GLU A 42 12.02 -2.23 3.05
CA GLU A 42 12.19 -1.31 1.92
C GLU A 42 12.63 -2.03 0.65
N ASN A 43 12.15 -1.54 -0.49
CA ASN A 43 12.49 -2.05 -1.81
C ASN A 43 12.49 -0.91 -2.83
N TYR A 44 13.50 -0.88 -3.69
CA TYR A 44 13.57 0.09 -4.79
C TYR A 44 12.61 -0.30 -5.92
N THR A 45 11.70 0.61 -6.26
CA THR A 45 10.74 0.38 -7.33
C THR A 45 11.38 0.59 -8.71
N TYR A 46 10.91 -0.16 -9.70
CA TYR A 46 11.26 0.09 -11.10
C TYR A 46 10.78 1.47 -11.56
N ALA A 47 11.50 2.07 -12.51
CA ALA A 47 11.11 3.35 -13.10
C ALA A 47 9.67 3.32 -13.65
N ALA A 48 9.29 2.24 -14.34
CA ALA A 48 7.95 2.05 -14.87
C ALA A 48 6.84 2.07 -13.80
N VAL A 49 7.11 1.62 -12.57
CA VAL A 49 6.15 1.69 -11.46
C VAL A 49 5.91 3.15 -11.06
N ARG A 50 6.99 3.94 -10.93
CA ARG A 50 6.89 5.38 -10.61
C ARG A 50 6.21 6.17 -11.74
N GLU A 51 6.49 5.84 -13.00
CA GLU A 51 5.82 6.42 -14.16
C GLU A 51 4.32 6.13 -14.16
N ALA A 52 3.93 4.89 -13.91
CA ALA A 52 2.52 4.51 -13.84
C ALA A 52 1.79 5.22 -12.68
N GLN A 53 2.44 5.34 -11.52
CA GLN A 53 1.88 6.02 -10.35
C GLN A 53 1.65 7.51 -10.57
N GLY A 54 2.56 8.18 -11.30
CA GLY A 54 2.44 9.60 -11.68
C GLY A 54 1.73 9.84 -13.01
N SER A 55 0.98 8.87 -13.53
CA SER A 55 0.34 8.97 -14.84
C SER A 55 -0.88 9.91 -14.84
N ILE A 56 -1.38 10.22 -16.04
CA ILE A 56 -2.58 11.04 -16.25
C ILE A 56 -3.83 10.48 -15.58
N LEU A 57 -3.85 9.20 -15.19
CA LEU A 57 -4.93 8.59 -14.42
C LEU A 57 -5.11 9.26 -13.06
N THR A 58 -4.09 9.94 -12.52
CA THR A 58 -4.16 10.77 -11.31
C THR A 58 -5.25 11.84 -11.39
N ASN A 59 -5.59 12.32 -12.58
CA ASN A 59 -6.62 13.35 -12.79
C ASN A 59 -8.05 12.79 -12.69
N LYS A 60 -8.21 11.46 -12.67
CA LYS A 60 -9.54 10.83 -12.76
C LYS A 60 -10.07 10.40 -11.41
N TYR A 61 -11.19 11.00 -11.03
CA TYR A 61 -11.97 10.56 -9.88
C TYR A 61 -12.73 9.27 -10.23
N ALA A 62 -12.45 8.13 -9.49
CA ALA A 62 -12.89 6.78 -9.88
C ALA A 62 -13.41 5.95 -8.69
N GLU A 63 -14.21 6.55 -7.82
CA GLU A 63 -14.86 5.84 -6.72
C GLU A 63 -15.76 4.70 -7.22
N GLY A 64 -15.78 3.61 -6.48
CA GLY A 64 -16.49 2.39 -6.82
C GLY A 64 -15.57 1.32 -7.40
N LEU A 65 -16.14 0.36 -8.09
CA LEU A 65 -15.44 -0.79 -8.70
C LEU A 65 -15.57 -0.75 -10.22
N PRO A 66 -14.72 -1.45 -10.97
CA PRO A 66 -14.86 -1.57 -12.42
C PRO A 66 -16.28 -1.96 -12.83
N GLY A 67 -16.85 -1.22 -13.76
CA GLY A 67 -18.24 -1.37 -14.20
C GLY A 67 -19.31 -0.92 -13.21
N LYS A 68 -18.94 -0.45 -12.02
CA LYS A 68 -19.85 0.04 -10.97
C LYS A 68 -19.29 1.32 -10.33
N ARG A 69 -18.91 2.30 -11.15
CA ARG A 69 -18.40 3.59 -10.70
C ARG A 69 -19.52 4.57 -10.37
N TYR A 70 -19.25 5.47 -9.45
CA TYR A 70 -20.18 6.56 -9.13
C TYR A 70 -20.12 7.69 -10.16
N TYR A 71 -19.05 7.77 -10.97
CA TYR A 71 -18.79 8.83 -11.95
C TYR A 71 -18.58 8.24 -13.36
N ALA A 72 -18.97 9.01 -14.36
CA ALA A 72 -18.71 8.71 -15.77
C ALA A 72 -17.23 8.93 -16.15
N GLY A 73 -16.81 8.42 -17.31
CA GLY A 73 -15.48 8.61 -17.86
C GLY A 73 -14.42 7.73 -17.20
N CYS A 74 -14.81 6.58 -16.64
CA CYS A 74 -13.92 5.65 -15.96
C CYS A 74 -13.50 4.46 -16.82
N GLU A 75 -13.78 4.46 -18.11
CA GLU A 75 -13.57 3.34 -19.02
C GLU A 75 -12.13 2.83 -18.97
N PHE A 76 -11.16 3.73 -19.09
CA PHE A 76 -9.74 3.37 -19.08
C PHE A 76 -9.18 3.10 -17.68
N VAL A 77 -9.75 3.72 -16.65
CA VAL A 77 -9.44 3.35 -15.25
C VAL A 77 -9.92 1.93 -14.96
N ASP A 78 -11.08 1.55 -15.47
CA ASP A 78 -11.61 0.18 -15.35
C ASP A 78 -10.71 -0.83 -16.06
N GLU A 79 -10.21 -0.51 -17.26
CA GLU A 79 -9.26 -1.35 -17.97
C GLU A 79 -7.97 -1.53 -17.17
N ALA A 80 -7.39 -0.44 -16.63
CA ALA A 80 -6.17 -0.47 -15.83
C ALA A 80 -6.37 -1.29 -14.54
N GLU A 81 -7.47 -1.09 -13.82
CA GLU A 81 -7.77 -1.84 -12.60
C GLU A 81 -8.03 -3.32 -12.87
N ASN A 82 -8.78 -3.65 -13.93
CA ASN A 82 -9.01 -5.03 -14.32
C ASN A 82 -7.71 -5.73 -14.76
N LEU A 83 -6.83 -5.02 -15.47
CA LEU A 83 -5.51 -5.56 -15.83
C LEU A 83 -4.69 -5.88 -14.57
N ALA A 84 -4.67 -4.98 -13.58
CA ALA A 84 -3.97 -5.21 -12.31
C ALA A 84 -4.57 -6.41 -11.55
N ARG A 85 -5.90 -6.50 -11.47
CA ARG A 85 -6.62 -7.63 -10.84
C ARG A 85 -6.28 -8.96 -11.52
N ASN A 86 -6.33 -9.01 -12.84
CA ASN A 86 -6.03 -10.22 -13.61
C ASN A 86 -4.58 -10.67 -13.40
N ARG A 87 -3.63 -9.74 -13.40
CA ARG A 87 -2.22 -10.05 -13.13
C ARG A 87 -1.98 -10.53 -11.70
N ALA A 88 -2.67 -9.94 -10.71
CA ALA A 88 -2.60 -10.40 -9.33
C ALA A 88 -3.17 -11.82 -9.17
N LEU A 89 -4.29 -12.15 -9.82
CA LEU A 89 -4.84 -13.51 -9.83
C LEU A 89 -3.89 -14.54 -10.47
N GLN A 90 -3.15 -14.14 -11.50
CA GLN A 90 -2.12 -15.01 -12.11
C GLN A 90 -0.92 -15.19 -11.20
N LEU A 91 -0.53 -14.17 -10.45
CA LEU A 91 0.60 -14.22 -9.53
C LEU A 91 0.28 -15.06 -8.28
N PHE A 92 -0.92 -14.91 -7.73
CA PHE A 92 -1.38 -15.63 -6.54
C PHE A 92 -2.29 -16.79 -6.94
N VAL A 93 -1.65 -17.86 -7.42
CA VAL A 93 -2.36 -19.07 -7.90
C VAL A 93 -3.27 -19.65 -6.82
N GLY A 94 -4.52 -19.91 -7.18
CA GLY A 94 -5.55 -20.41 -6.26
C GLY A 94 -6.42 -19.33 -5.63
N SER A 95 -6.10 -18.05 -5.83
CA SER A 95 -6.98 -16.94 -5.44
C SER A 95 -8.15 -16.83 -6.42
N GLU A 96 -9.36 -16.66 -5.90
CA GLU A 96 -10.58 -16.46 -6.70
C GLU A 96 -10.90 -14.98 -6.91
N HIS A 97 -10.56 -14.15 -5.93
CA HIS A 97 -10.85 -12.72 -5.94
C HIS A 97 -9.64 -11.91 -5.50
N VAL A 98 -9.54 -10.69 -6.01
CA VAL A 98 -8.50 -9.73 -5.62
C VAL A 98 -9.06 -8.32 -5.61
N ASN A 99 -8.63 -7.52 -4.65
CA ASN A 99 -8.85 -6.08 -4.60
C ASN A 99 -7.49 -5.39 -4.66
N VAL A 100 -7.28 -4.54 -5.66
CA VAL A 100 -6.04 -3.79 -5.90
C VAL A 100 -6.14 -2.32 -5.53
N GLN A 101 -7.24 -1.89 -4.91
CA GLN A 101 -7.48 -0.48 -4.56
C GLN A 101 -6.75 0.02 -3.29
N PRO A 102 -6.36 -0.83 -2.31
CA PRO A 102 -5.63 -0.32 -1.16
C PRO A 102 -4.36 0.43 -1.57
N HIS A 103 -4.17 1.64 -1.04
CA HIS A 103 -3.00 2.47 -1.36
C HIS A 103 -1.73 2.06 -0.60
N SER A 104 -1.85 1.17 0.38
CA SER A 104 -0.75 0.68 1.22
C SER A 104 -1.09 -0.67 1.85
N GLY A 105 -0.07 -1.38 2.35
CA GLY A 105 -0.29 -2.59 3.16
C GLY A 105 -1.12 -2.31 4.42
N ALA A 106 -0.95 -1.15 5.05
CA ALA A 106 -1.75 -0.77 6.22
C ALA A 106 -3.25 -0.62 5.88
N SER A 107 -3.60 -0.01 4.75
CA SER A 107 -5.00 0.09 4.31
C SER A 107 -5.57 -1.26 3.87
N ALA A 108 -4.75 -2.14 3.27
CA ALA A 108 -5.16 -3.51 2.95
C ALA A 108 -5.45 -4.31 4.22
N ASN A 109 -4.58 -4.21 5.23
CA ASN A 109 -4.77 -4.91 6.49
C ASN A 109 -6.03 -4.44 7.23
N ILE A 110 -6.27 -3.12 7.33
CA ILE A 110 -7.49 -2.65 8.00
C ILE A 110 -8.76 -3.02 7.24
N ALA A 111 -8.73 -3.04 5.91
CA ALA A 111 -9.83 -3.53 5.09
C ALA A 111 -10.13 -5.01 5.40
N THR A 112 -9.09 -5.84 5.51
CA THR A 112 -9.22 -7.26 5.87
C THR A 112 -9.79 -7.43 7.28
N PHE A 113 -9.26 -6.70 8.28
CA PHE A 113 -9.78 -6.74 9.65
C PHE A 113 -11.26 -6.34 9.71
N THR A 114 -11.64 -5.24 9.06
CA THR A 114 -13.04 -4.78 9.07
C THR A 114 -13.98 -5.67 8.28
N ALA A 115 -13.49 -6.43 7.31
CA ALA A 115 -14.29 -7.44 6.62
C ALA A 115 -14.50 -8.71 7.45
N ALA A 116 -13.52 -9.08 8.29
CA ALA A 116 -13.53 -10.33 9.05
C ALA A 116 -14.03 -10.18 10.48
N MET A 117 -13.97 -8.99 11.07
CA MET A 117 -14.18 -8.75 12.50
C MET A 117 -14.95 -7.44 12.76
N SER A 118 -15.54 -7.33 13.93
CA SER A 118 -16.15 -6.12 14.48
C SER A 118 -15.24 -5.44 15.50
N PRO A 119 -15.33 -4.11 15.69
CA PRO A 119 -14.60 -3.43 16.75
C PRO A 119 -14.84 -4.08 18.13
N GLY A 120 -13.76 -4.40 18.83
CA GLY A 120 -13.79 -5.11 20.10
C GLY A 120 -13.53 -6.61 20.02
N ASP A 121 -13.50 -7.19 18.83
CA ASP A 121 -13.14 -8.60 18.64
C ASP A 121 -11.65 -8.83 18.90
N SER A 122 -11.32 -10.07 19.25
CA SER A 122 -9.95 -10.49 19.56
C SER A 122 -9.28 -11.14 18.36
N PHE A 123 -7.97 -10.98 18.25
CA PHE A 123 -7.14 -11.70 17.29
C PHE A 123 -5.73 -11.93 17.83
N VAL A 124 -5.03 -12.85 17.23
CA VAL A 124 -3.66 -13.22 17.59
C VAL A 124 -2.69 -12.64 16.59
N ALA A 125 -1.62 -12.03 17.07
CA ALA A 125 -0.59 -11.41 16.24
C ALA A 125 0.82 -11.66 16.79
N MET A 126 1.83 -11.58 15.91
CA MET A 126 3.22 -11.59 16.36
C MET A 126 3.58 -10.25 16.98
N SER A 127 4.34 -10.27 18.08
CA SER A 127 4.80 -9.05 18.75
C SER A 127 5.77 -8.27 17.86
N LEU A 128 5.71 -6.94 17.95
CA LEU A 128 6.43 -6.03 17.05
C LEU A 128 7.95 -6.21 17.13
N ASP A 129 8.47 -6.42 18.31
CA ASP A 129 9.91 -6.64 18.61
C ASP A 129 10.43 -8.01 18.14
N GLN A 130 9.55 -8.90 17.71
CA GLN A 130 9.91 -10.26 17.27
C GLN A 130 9.47 -10.57 15.83
N GLY A 131 9.24 -9.53 15.02
CA GLY A 131 8.93 -9.67 13.61
C GLY A 131 7.49 -9.30 13.24
N GLY A 132 6.67 -8.86 14.19
CA GLY A 132 5.33 -8.35 13.94
C GLY A 132 5.34 -7.04 13.15
N HIS A 133 4.16 -6.61 12.72
CA HIS A 133 3.96 -5.36 11.98
C HIS A 133 3.07 -4.40 12.76
N LEU A 134 3.31 -3.08 12.62
CA LEU A 134 2.50 -2.04 13.27
C LEU A 134 1.00 -2.17 12.99
N SER A 135 0.62 -2.55 11.78
CA SER A 135 -0.79 -2.73 11.40
C SER A 135 -1.44 -4.02 11.93
N HIS A 136 -0.72 -4.81 12.71
CA HIS A 136 -1.22 -6.04 13.35
C HIS A 136 -1.32 -5.88 14.87
N GLY A 137 -2.04 -4.85 15.32
CA GLY A 137 -2.41 -4.71 16.73
C GLY A 137 -1.55 -3.77 17.56
N ALA A 138 -0.56 -3.08 16.98
CA ALA A 138 0.19 -2.08 17.76
C ALA A 138 -0.75 -0.99 18.29
N SER A 139 -0.55 -0.58 19.56
CA SER A 139 -1.43 0.36 20.26
C SER A 139 -1.56 1.72 19.59
N VAL A 140 -0.57 2.12 18.80
CA VAL A 140 -0.57 3.35 18.01
C VAL A 140 -1.34 3.21 16.70
N ASN A 141 -1.62 1.99 16.25
CA ASN A 141 -2.32 1.68 15.01
C ASN A 141 -3.83 1.49 15.27
N ILE A 142 -4.65 1.71 14.23
CA ILE A 142 -6.10 1.51 14.32
C ILE A 142 -6.47 0.07 14.68
N SER A 143 -5.68 -0.93 14.25
CA SER A 143 -5.89 -2.34 14.59
C SER A 143 -5.77 -2.61 16.08
N GLY A 144 -4.84 -1.96 16.79
CA GLY A 144 -4.71 -2.05 18.24
C GLY A 144 -5.68 -1.17 19.03
N LYS A 145 -6.31 -0.17 18.37
CA LYS A 145 -7.31 0.70 19.00
C LYS A 145 -8.73 0.13 18.88
N TRP A 146 -9.04 -0.54 17.79
CA TRP A 146 -10.38 -1.05 17.51
C TRP A 146 -10.57 -2.50 17.93
N PHE A 147 -9.50 -3.29 17.92
CA PHE A 147 -9.53 -4.72 18.23
C PHE A 147 -8.70 -5.04 19.47
N LYS A 148 -8.79 -6.26 19.95
CA LYS A 148 -8.07 -6.76 21.13
C LYS A 148 -6.99 -7.77 20.71
N PRO A 149 -5.77 -7.31 20.37
CA PRO A 149 -4.69 -8.21 20.00
C PRO A 149 -4.15 -8.96 21.21
N THR A 150 -3.88 -10.25 21.07
CA THR A 150 -3.02 -11.04 21.94
C THR A 150 -1.76 -11.39 21.16
N PHE A 151 -0.61 -11.18 21.80
CA PHE A 151 0.67 -11.31 21.09
C PHE A 151 1.37 -12.63 21.43
N TYR A 152 1.96 -13.25 20.41
CA TYR A 152 2.91 -14.33 20.52
C TYR A 152 4.28 -13.89 20.00
N GLY A 153 5.30 -14.68 20.29
CA GLY A 153 6.67 -14.42 19.89
C GLY A 153 7.36 -15.63 19.28
N VAL A 154 8.67 -15.57 19.30
CA VAL A 154 9.56 -16.65 18.87
C VAL A 154 10.23 -17.29 20.08
N ARG A 155 10.61 -18.56 19.96
CA ARG A 155 11.37 -19.27 21.00
C ARG A 155 12.81 -18.76 21.02
N ALA A 156 13.35 -18.59 22.23
CA ALA A 156 14.70 -18.06 22.41
C ALA A 156 15.81 -19.01 21.93
N GLU A 157 15.55 -20.31 21.94
CA GLU A 157 16.53 -21.35 21.62
C GLU A 157 16.80 -21.52 20.12
N ASP A 158 15.83 -21.24 19.26
CA ASP A 158 15.93 -21.50 17.81
C ASP A 158 15.37 -20.38 16.93
N GLY A 159 14.72 -19.37 17.52
CA GLY A 159 14.14 -18.24 16.79
C GLY A 159 12.90 -18.60 15.97
N LEU A 160 12.33 -19.80 16.12
CA LEU A 160 11.12 -20.22 15.43
C LEU A 160 9.87 -19.76 16.20
N VAL A 161 8.74 -19.70 15.49
CA VAL A 161 7.45 -19.33 16.10
C VAL A 161 7.14 -20.24 17.28
N ASP A 162 6.78 -19.64 18.41
CA ASP A 162 6.28 -20.36 19.59
C ASP A 162 4.81 -20.76 19.38
N TRP A 163 4.61 -21.94 18.79
CA TRP A 163 3.27 -22.47 18.51
C TRP A 163 2.45 -22.74 19.75
N ASP A 164 3.09 -23.05 20.87
CA ASP A 164 2.39 -23.22 22.16
C ASP A 164 1.88 -21.85 22.67
N ALA A 165 2.65 -20.79 22.48
CA ALA A 165 2.18 -19.44 22.79
C ALA A 165 1.03 -19.01 21.87
N VAL A 166 1.08 -19.32 20.57
CA VAL A 166 -0.03 -19.07 19.63
C VAL A 166 -1.30 -19.79 20.08
N GLN A 167 -1.19 -21.04 20.51
CA GLN A 167 -2.35 -21.84 20.92
C GLN A 167 -2.97 -21.34 22.26
N ARG A 168 -2.16 -20.76 23.13
CA ARG A 168 -2.64 -20.19 24.39
C ARG A 168 -3.25 -18.79 24.26
N ALA A 169 -2.90 -18.06 23.19
CA ALA A 169 -3.36 -16.71 22.91
C ALA A 169 -4.78 -16.68 22.36
#